data_ef0e9b045f2582164b2a403f9b3d88c1
#
_entry.id   ef0e9b045f2582164b2a403f9b3d88c1
#
_cell.length_a   1.000
_cell.length_b   1.000
_cell.length_c   1.000
_cell.angle_alpha   90.00
_cell.angle_beta   90.00
_cell.angle_gamma   90.00
#
_symmetry.space_group_name_H-M   'P 1'
#
loop_
_entity.id
_entity.type
_entity.pdbx_description
1 polymer ?
#
loop_
_entity_poly.entity_id
_entity_poly.type
_entity_poly.pdbx_seq_one_letter_code
_entity_poly.pdbx_strand_id
1 'polypeptide(L)'
;HLWMRCVSAGILIFIGGSFALIAFLFIGNLLILIRWRGAFNGGSDFLTLVVLTGLLIAYGVGSGGDADLGARAGLWYVCIQSVTSYFMSGTVKLLRPEWRSGRAMIIFLNAAIYGPLPPHHWLSQRFWAVIGSWAFILWECAFPFALLSPMHAVGFCVIASLFHFLVFWFFGLNRFFWAWIASFPAIIWCAGQHF
;
A
#
# COMPACT_ATOMS: atom_id res chain seq x y z
N HIS A 1 -4.37 -25.42 0.22
CA HIS A 1 -4.18 -24.19 -0.59
C HIS A 1 -3.31 -23.16 0.12
N LEU A 2 -3.60 -22.76 1.39
CA LEU A 2 -2.79 -21.77 2.13
C LEU A 2 -1.33 -22.22 2.30
N TRP A 3 -1.11 -23.45 2.71
CA TRP A 3 0.24 -24.03 2.85
C TRP A 3 1.03 -23.99 1.54
N MET A 4 0.39 -24.34 0.42
CA MET A 4 1.03 -24.26 -0.90
C MET A 4 1.46 -22.84 -1.24
N ARG A 5 0.66 -21.83 -0.91
CA ARG A 5 1.02 -20.43 -1.11
C ARG A 5 2.19 -20.00 -0.23
N CYS A 6 2.22 -20.41 1.05
CA CYS A 6 3.35 -20.13 1.94
C CYS A 6 4.64 -20.77 1.43
N VAL A 7 4.57 -22.04 0.98
CA VAL A 7 5.71 -22.74 0.39
C VAL A 7 6.17 -22.05 -0.90
N SER A 8 5.24 -21.70 -1.79
CA SER A 8 5.56 -20.99 -3.04
C SER A 8 6.20 -19.62 -2.78
N ALA A 9 5.69 -18.87 -1.80
CA ALA A 9 6.29 -17.59 -1.39
C ALA A 9 7.69 -17.80 -0.80
N GLY A 10 7.89 -18.84 0.01
CA GLY A 10 9.22 -19.22 0.52
C GLY A 10 10.20 -19.57 -0.59
N ILE A 11 9.77 -20.36 -1.58
CA ILE A 11 10.59 -20.69 -2.74
C ILE A 11 11.01 -19.43 -3.50
N LEU A 12 10.07 -18.48 -3.72
CA LEU A 12 10.37 -17.19 -4.37
C LEU A 12 11.46 -16.40 -3.64
N ILE A 13 11.43 -16.41 -2.31
CA ILE A 13 12.37 -15.61 -1.48
C ILE A 13 13.76 -16.26 -1.45
N PHE A 14 13.85 -17.60 -1.32
CA PHE A 14 15.11 -18.28 -1.03
C PHE A 14 15.78 -18.91 -2.24
N ILE A 15 15.01 -19.28 -3.26
CA ILE A 15 15.52 -20.02 -4.44
C ILE A 15 15.48 -19.16 -5.70
N GLY A 16 14.65 -18.13 -5.68
CA GLY A 16 14.40 -17.24 -6.81
C GLY A 16 13.05 -17.50 -7.46
N GLY A 17 12.64 -16.52 -8.28
CA GLY A 17 11.32 -16.51 -8.88
C GLY A 17 11.26 -17.29 -10.19
N SER A 18 10.07 -17.81 -10.47
CA SER A 18 9.67 -18.24 -11.80
C SER A 18 8.30 -17.65 -12.13
N PHE A 19 8.06 -17.45 -13.42
CA PHE A 19 6.75 -16.98 -13.90
C PHE A 19 5.62 -17.89 -13.40
N ALA A 20 5.81 -19.19 -13.41
CA ALA A 20 4.80 -20.17 -12.97
C ALA A 20 4.45 -20.03 -11.48
N LEU A 21 5.46 -19.84 -10.61
CA LEU A 21 5.21 -19.62 -9.17
C LEU A 21 4.45 -18.32 -8.90
N ILE A 22 4.81 -17.24 -9.59
CA ILE A 22 4.15 -15.95 -9.45
C ILE A 22 2.73 -16.04 -9.98
N ALA A 23 2.50 -16.67 -11.13
CA ALA A 23 1.17 -16.90 -11.69
C ALA A 23 0.30 -17.74 -10.72
N PHE A 24 0.86 -18.76 -10.10
CA PHE A 24 0.16 -19.54 -9.07
C PHE A 24 -0.25 -18.69 -7.86
N LEU A 25 0.64 -17.83 -7.36
CA LEU A 25 0.32 -16.92 -6.25
C LEU A 25 -0.73 -15.89 -6.65
N PHE A 26 -0.64 -15.33 -7.86
CA PHE A 26 -1.59 -14.37 -8.40
C PHE A 26 -2.99 -14.99 -8.54
N ILE A 27 -3.10 -16.13 -9.23
CA ILE A 27 -4.36 -16.87 -9.39
C ILE A 27 -4.93 -17.26 -8.03
N GLY A 28 -4.07 -17.78 -7.14
CA GLY A 28 -4.47 -18.13 -5.79
C GLY A 28 -5.00 -16.92 -4.99
N ASN A 29 -4.45 -15.72 -5.20
CA ASN A 29 -4.96 -14.49 -4.59
C ASN A 29 -6.32 -14.11 -5.16
N LEU A 30 -6.50 -14.17 -6.49
CA LEU A 30 -7.80 -13.93 -7.14
C LEU A 30 -8.89 -14.88 -6.63
N LEU A 31 -8.59 -16.17 -6.50
CA LEU A 31 -9.55 -17.16 -5.98
C LEU A 31 -9.97 -16.85 -4.54
N ILE A 32 -9.03 -16.40 -3.70
CA ILE A 32 -9.33 -15.96 -2.34
C ILE A 32 -10.25 -14.74 -2.36
N LEU A 33 -9.96 -13.73 -3.20
CA LEU A 33 -10.78 -12.53 -3.31
C LEU A 33 -12.21 -12.85 -3.76
N ILE A 34 -12.36 -13.76 -4.73
CA ILE A 34 -13.68 -14.21 -5.19
C ILE A 34 -14.42 -14.96 -4.08
N ARG A 35 -13.70 -15.82 -3.34
CA ARG A 35 -14.30 -16.63 -2.26
C ARG A 35 -14.72 -15.82 -1.04
N TRP A 36 -13.95 -14.75 -0.72
CA TRP A 36 -14.12 -13.97 0.50
C TRP A 36 -14.57 -12.53 0.22
N ARG A 37 -15.50 -12.34 -0.70
CA ARG A 37 -16.00 -11.00 -1.08
C ARG A 37 -16.37 -10.11 0.11
N GLY A 38 -16.98 -10.67 1.15
CA GLY A 38 -17.40 -9.92 2.34
C GLY A 38 -16.24 -9.46 3.24
N ALA A 39 -15.05 -10.06 3.09
CA ALA A 39 -13.84 -9.69 3.83
C ALA A 39 -12.83 -8.92 2.95
N PHE A 40 -13.26 -8.47 1.76
CA PHE A 40 -12.42 -7.72 0.84
C PHE A 40 -12.04 -6.36 1.44
N ASN A 41 -10.73 -6.13 1.51
CA ASN A 41 -10.17 -4.83 1.87
C ASN A 41 -9.48 -4.23 0.66
N GLY A 42 -10.08 -3.16 0.11
CA GLY A 42 -9.57 -2.52 -1.12
C GLY A 42 -8.11 -2.12 -1.02
N GLY A 43 -7.67 -1.61 0.11
CA GLY A 43 -6.29 -1.16 0.29
C GLY A 43 -5.26 -2.29 0.31
N SER A 44 -5.53 -3.42 1.00
CA SER A 44 -4.58 -4.53 1.08
C SER A 44 -4.68 -5.49 -0.10
N ASP A 45 -5.90 -5.84 -0.48
CA ASP A 45 -6.13 -6.89 -1.45
C ASP A 45 -5.80 -6.42 -2.87
N PHE A 46 -6.18 -5.19 -3.22
CA PHE A 46 -5.76 -4.58 -4.49
C PHE A 46 -4.26 -4.36 -4.56
N LEU A 47 -3.62 -3.86 -3.49
CA LEU A 47 -2.19 -3.62 -3.54
C LEU A 47 -1.39 -4.92 -3.63
N THR A 48 -1.86 -6.00 -2.99
CA THR A 48 -1.27 -7.33 -3.17
C THR A 48 -1.37 -7.77 -4.64
N LEU A 49 -2.50 -7.53 -5.31
CA LEU A 49 -2.64 -7.79 -6.75
C LEU A 49 -1.69 -6.91 -7.57
N VAL A 50 -1.55 -5.64 -7.24
CA VAL A 50 -0.62 -4.71 -7.92
C VAL A 50 0.81 -5.25 -7.84
N VAL A 51 1.28 -5.64 -6.66
CA VAL A 51 2.63 -6.20 -6.49
C VAL A 51 2.81 -7.49 -7.28
N LEU A 52 1.86 -8.43 -7.18
CA LEU A 52 1.91 -9.68 -7.94
C LEU A 52 1.85 -9.46 -9.45
N THR A 53 1.07 -8.47 -9.93
CA THR A 53 1.03 -8.09 -11.34
C THR A 53 2.37 -7.52 -11.79
N GLY A 54 2.99 -6.66 -10.97
CA GLY A 54 4.33 -6.15 -11.26
C GLY A 54 5.37 -7.26 -11.41
N LEU A 55 5.32 -8.26 -10.53
CA LEU A 55 6.17 -9.45 -10.65
C LEU A 55 5.87 -10.27 -11.92
N LEU A 56 4.59 -10.44 -12.28
CA LEU A 56 4.20 -11.11 -13.54
C LEU A 56 4.74 -10.36 -14.76
N ILE A 57 4.65 -9.03 -14.77
CA ILE A 57 5.22 -8.20 -15.84
C ILE A 57 6.74 -8.40 -15.90
N ALA A 58 7.42 -8.33 -14.74
CA ALA A 58 8.86 -8.47 -14.67
C ALA A 58 9.34 -9.80 -15.28
N TYR A 59 8.74 -10.90 -14.87
CA TYR A 59 9.13 -12.24 -15.36
C TYR A 59 8.58 -12.53 -16.77
N GLY A 60 7.39 -12.02 -17.14
CA GLY A 60 6.81 -12.21 -18.46
C GLY A 60 7.61 -11.47 -19.54
N VAL A 61 7.94 -10.21 -19.32
CA VAL A 61 8.78 -9.42 -20.25
C VAL A 61 10.21 -9.96 -20.25
N GLY A 62 10.77 -10.26 -19.06
CA GLY A 62 12.13 -10.79 -18.94
C GLY A 62 12.35 -12.15 -19.61
N SER A 63 11.30 -12.97 -19.77
CA SER A 63 11.37 -14.23 -20.50
C SER A 63 11.65 -14.09 -22.00
N GLY A 64 11.43 -12.88 -22.55
CA GLY A 64 11.80 -12.54 -23.92
C GLY A 64 13.30 -12.29 -24.15
N GLY A 65 14.14 -12.47 -23.13
CA GLY A 65 15.61 -12.37 -23.21
C GLY A 65 16.20 -11.10 -22.59
N ASP A 66 15.38 -10.14 -22.18
CA ASP A 66 15.82 -8.92 -21.48
C ASP A 66 15.23 -8.85 -20.06
N ALA A 67 15.94 -9.48 -19.11
CA ALA A 67 15.55 -9.52 -17.70
C ALA A 67 15.55 -8.13 -17.05
N ASP A 68 16.44 -7.23 -17.51
CA ASP A 68 16.54 -5.87 -16.96
C ASP A 68 15.32 -5.03 -17.39
N LEU A 69 14.93 -5.10 -18.65
CA LEU A 69 13.69 -4.49 -19.14
C LEU A 69 12.47 -5.00 -18.38
N GLY A 70 12.40 -6.32 -18.16
CA GLY A 70 11.33 -6.93 -17.38
C GLY A 70 11.26 -6.38 -15.97
N ALA A 71 12.39 -6.34 -15.25
CA ALA A 71 12.47 -5.81 -13.90
C ALA A 71 12.04 -4.34 -13.84
N ARG A 72 12.54 -3.50 -14.73
CA ARG A 72 12.14 -2.08 -14.83
C ARG A 72 10.65 -1.93 -15.07
N ALA A 73 10.09 -2.66 -16.03
CA ALA A 73 8.66 -2.58 -16.34
C ALA A 73 7.79 -2.95 -15.12
N GLY A 74 8.14 -4.03 -14.40
CA GLY A 74 7.44 -4.45 -13.20
C GLY A 74 7.54 -3.44 -12.06
N LEU A 75 8.73 -2.90 -11.82
CA LEU A 75 8.96 -1.90 -10.77
C LEU A 75 8.21 -0.59 -11.07
N TRP A 76 8.26 -0.09 -12.29
CA TRP A 76 7.51 1.10 -12.71
C TRP A 76 6.00 0.89 -12.58
N TYR A 77 5.49 -0.27 -12.96
CA TYR A 77 4.07 -0.58 -12.77
C TYR A 77 3.65 -0.47 -11.30
N VAL A 78 4.38 -1.12 -10.37
CA VAL A 78 4.08 -1.06 -8.94
C VAL A 78 4.22 0.36 -8.40
N CYS A 79 5.26 1.07 -8.81
CA CYS A 79 5.53 2.45 -8.39
C CYS A 79 4.37 3.38 -8.79
N ILE A 80 3.99 3.40 -10.08
CA ILE A 80 2.92 4.26 -10.59
C ILE A 80 1.60 3.97 -9.88
N GLN A 81 1.24 2.69 -9.73
CA GLN A 81 0.01 2.30 -9.04
C GLN A 81 0.00 2.75 -7.58
N SER A 82 1.12 2.59 -6.88
CA SER A 82 1.23 2.95 -5.46
C SER A 82 1.19 4.45 -5.24
N VAL A 83 1.98 5.22 -6.01
CA VAL A 83 2.02 6.69 -5.93
C VAL A 83 0.66 7.29 -6.29
N THR A 84 0.04 6.79 -7.35
CA THR A 84 -1.31 7.22 -7.76
C THR A 84 -2.34 6.90 -6.68
N SER A 85 -2.25 5.74 -6.02
CA SER A 85 -3.16 5.36 -4.95
C SER A 85 -3.10 6.33 -3.77
N TYR A 86 -1.91 6.74 -3.33
CA TYR A 86 -1.75 7.77 -2.30
C TYR A 86 -2.33 9.10 -2.75
N PHE A 87 -1.94 9.57 -3.93
CA PHE A 87 -2.41 10.85 -4.47
C PHE A 87 -3.93 10.90 -4.59
N MET A 88 -4.55 9.87 -5.15
CA MET A 88 -6.01 9.77 -5.27
C MET A 88 -6.69 9.71 -3.90
N SER A 89 -6.11 8.99 -2.94
CA SER A 89 -6.61 8.95 -1.56
C SER A 89 -6.61 10.33 -0.92
N GLY A 90 -5.52 11.08 -1.06
CA GLY A 90 -5.41 12.46 -0.59
C GLY A 90 -6.42 13.40 -1.28
N THR A 91 -6.54 13.30 -2.60
CA THR A 91 -7.47 14.11 -3.40
C THR A 91 -8.92 13.85 -2.99
N VAL A 92 -9.31 12.59 -2.81
CA VAL A 92 -10.67 12.25 -2.33
C VAL A 92 -10.92 12.84 -0.95
N LYS A 93 -9.98 12.75 -0.03
CA LYS A 93 -10.09 13.34 1.31
C LYS A 93 -10.16 14.87 1.24
N LEU A 94 -9.36 15.50 0.39
CA LEU A 94 -9.37 16.94 0.17
C LEU A 94 -10.73 17.44 -0.32
N LEU A 95 -11.40 16.68 -1.19
CA LEU A 95 -12.71 17.04 -1.74
C LEU A 95 -13.86 16.82 -0.75
N ARG A 96 -13.67 16.01 0.30
CA ARG A 96 -14.71 15.67 1.27
C ARG A 96 -14.69 16.57 2.51
N PRO A 97 -15.79 17.33 2.78
CA PRO A 97 -15.85 18.23 3.93
C PRO A 97 -15.71 17.51 5.28
N GLU A 98 -16.12 16.24 5.37
CA GLU A 98 -15.97 15.42 6.58
C GLU A 98 -14.51 15.22 6.97
N TRP A 99 -13.61 15.07 5.99
CA TRP A 99 -12.17 15.00 6.21
C TRP A 99 -11.60 16.35 6.59
N ARG A 100 -11.91 17.41 5.84
CA ARG A 100 -11.40 18.75 6.13
C ARG A 100 -11.82 19.30 7.48
N SER A 101 -12.99 18.91 7.97
CA SER A 101 -13.49 19.30 9.30
C SER A 101 -12.99 18.42 10.46
N GLY A 102 -12.20 17.36 10.16
CA GLY A 102 -11.75 16.38 11.13
C GLY A 102 -12.81 15.37 11.58
N ARG A 103 -14.07 15.50 11.11
CA ARG A 103 -15.19 14.63 11.52
C ARG A 103 -14.92 13.17 11.12
N ALA A 104 -14.39 12.94 9.91
CA ALA A 104 -14.06 11.59 9.46
C ALA A 104 -13.01 10.94 10.37
N MET A 105 -11.98 11.69 10.78
CA MET A 105 -10.95 11.20 11.70
C MET A 105 -11.54 10.73 13.03
N ILE A 106 -12.44 11.53 13.62
CA ILE A 106 -13.11 11.18 14.88
C ILE A 106 -13.96 9.90 14.70
N ILE A 107 -14.69 9.78 13.59
CA ILE A 107 -15.50 8.60 13.29
C ILE A 107 -14.61 7.36 13.19
N PHE A 108 -13.50 7.43 12.47
CA PHE A 108 -12.55 6.33 12.33
C PHE A 108 -11.94 5.92 13.67
N LEU A 109 -11.48 6.88 14.48
CA LEU A 109 -10.90 6.58 15.79
C LEU A 109 -11.91 5.94 16.75
N ASN A 110 -13.18 6.35 16.69
CA ASN A 110 -14.23 5.75 17.52
C ASN A 110 -14.64 4.34 17.02
N ALA A 111 -14.46 4.05 15.74
CA ALA A 111 -14.72 2.73 15.15
C ALA A 111 -13.51 1.78 15.25
N ALA A 112 -12.37 2.25 15.75
CA ALA A 112 -11.17 1.44 15.97
C ALA A 112 -11.37 0.37 17.05
N ILE A 113 -10.50 -0.64 17.11
CA ILE A 113 -10.58 -1.75 18.06
C ILE A 113 -10.48 -1.29 19.55
N TYR A 114 -9.93 -0.11 19.78
CA TYR A 114 -9.84 0.54 21.09
C TYR A 114 -10.91 1.62 21.31
N GLY A 115 -11.82 1.77 20.35
CA GLY A 115 -12.90 2.75 20.46
C GLY A 115 -14.14 2.25 21.22
N PRO A 116 -15.08 3.14 21.53
CA PRO A 116 -14.96 4.59 21.38
C PRO A 116 -13.98 5.22 22.37
N LEU A 117 -13.25 6.24 21.92
CA LEU A 117 -12.33 6.95 22.79
C LEU A 117 -13.07 7.77 23.86
N PRO A 118 -12.54 7.86 25.11
CA PRO A 118 -13.12 8.71 26.12
C PRO A 118 -13.24 10.17 25.63
N PRO A 119 -14.33 10.90 26.00
CA PRO A 119 -14.54 12.26 25.52
C PRO A 119 -13.42 13.25 25.88
N HIS A 120 -12.71 13.01 26.97
CA HIS A 120 -11.58 13.82 27.42
C HIS A 120 -10.24 13.42 26.77
N HIS A 121 -10.21 12.34 25.98
CA HIS A 121 -9.00 11.91 25.28
C HIS A 121 -8.60 12.95 24.23
N TRP A 122 -7.33 13.32 24.17
CA TRP A 122 -6.86 14.38 23.29
C TRP A 122 -7.17 14.11 21.79
N LEU A 123 -7.12 12.84 21.34
CA LEU A 123 -7.52 12.44 19.99
C LEU A 123 -9.02 12.62 19.68
N SER A 124 -9.88 12.69 20.72
CA SER A 124 -11.31 12.96 20.57
C SER A 124 -11.61 14.46 20.38
N GLN A 125 -10.63 15.32 20.66
CA GLN A 125 -10.80 16.77 20.52
C GLN A 125 -10.74 17.16 19.06
N ARG A 126 -11.71 17.96 18.62
CA ARG A 126 -11.85 18.43 17.25
C ARG A 126 -10.58 19.08 16.70
N PHE A 127 -9.87 19.84 17.51
CA PHE A 127 -8.63 20.52 17.11
C PHE A 127 -7.58 19.53 16.59
N TRP A 128 -7.28 18.48 17.36
CA TRP A 128 -6.31 17.47 16.97
C TRP A 128 -6.78 16.60 15.80
N ALA A 129 -8.08 16.32 15.74
CA ALA A 129 -8.67 15.61 14.62
C ALA A 129 -8.55 16.39 13.29
N VAL A 130 -8.74 17.71 13.33
CA VAL A 130 -8.53 18.57 12.15
C VAL A 130 -7.06 18.58 11.73
N ILE A 131 -6.13 18.79 12.67
CA ILE A 131 -4.69 18.79 12.37
C ILE A 131 -4.27 17.44 11.77
N GLY A 132 -4.64 16.33 12.39
CA GLY A 132 -4.31 14.99 11.89
C GLY A 132 -4.91 14.72 10.51
N SER A 133 -6.16 15.13 10.30
CA SER A 133 -6.83 14.99 9.00
C SER A 133 -6.10 15.77 7.89
N TRP A 134 -5.73 17.04 8.14
CA TRP A 134 -4.99 17.85 7.18
C TRP A 134 -3.55 17.34 6.96
N ALA A 135 -2.89 16.84 8.00
CA ALA A 135 -1.58 16.21 7.85
C ALA A 135 -1.64 15.03 6.86
N PHE A 136 -2.64 14.15 6.98
CA PHE A 136 -2.84 13.05 6.02
C PHE A 136 -3.19 13.55 4.62
N ILE A 137 -4.13 14.49 4.50
CA ILE A 137 -4.52 15.05 3.19
C ILE A 137 -3.30 15.61 2.46
N LEU A 138 -2.55 16.49 3.12
CA LEU A 138 -1.40 17.16 2.50
C LEU A 138 -0.28 16.17 2.15
N TRP A 139 0.02 15.23 3.05
CA TRP A 139 1.05 14.23 2.80
C TRP A 139 0.66 13.28 1.66
N GLU A 140 -0.59 12.78 1.61
CA GLU A 140 -1.05 11.93 0.52
C GLU A 140 -1.10 12.68 -0.81
N CYS A 141 -1.57 13.92 -0.85
CA CYS A 141 -1.55 14.76 -2.05
C CYS A 141 -0.12 15.08 -2.53
N ALA A 142 0.83 15.20 -1.59
CA ALA A 142 2.22 15.46 -1.89
C ALA A 142 3.00 14.19 -2.28
N PHE A 143 2.40 13.00 -2.21
CA PHE A 143 3.11 11.74 -2.43
C PHE A 143 3.85 11.63 -3.79
N PRO A 144 3.36 12.22 -4.91
CA PRO A 144 4.14 12.25 -6.16
C PRO A 144 5.53 12.87 -6.03
N PHE A 145 5.74 13.79 -5.09
CA PHE A 145 7.07 14.37 -4.83
C PHE A 145 8.08 13.36 -4.25
N ALA A 146 7.63 12.18 -3.82
CA ALA A 146 8.52 11.07 -3.49
C ALA A 146 9.45 10.69 -4.64
N LEU A 147 9.03 10.91 -5.89
CA LEU A 147 9.81 10.56 -7.07
C LEU A 147 10.90 11.59 -7.45
N LEU A 148 11.02 12.70 -6.72
CA LEU A 148 12.04 13.71 -6.99
C LEU A 148 13.47 13.22 -6.71
N SER A 149 13.65 12.34 -5.73
CA SER A 149 14.94 11.69 -5.45
C SER A 149 14.76 10.47 -4.52
N PRO A 150 15.75 9.57 -4.46
CA PRO A 150 15.72 8.44 -3.52
C PRO A 150 15.55 8.87 -2.05
N MET A 151 16.12 9.99 -1.65
CA MET A 151 15.98 10.51 -0.29
C MET A 151 14.54 10.95 0.01
N HIS A 152 13.87 11.61 -0.95
CA HIS A 152 12.45 11.95 -0.81
C HIS A 152 11.61 10.67 -0.74
N ALA A 153 11.86 9.70 -1.61
CA ALA A 153 11.16 8.41 -1.60
C ALA A 153 11.27 7.71 -0.24
N VAL A 154 12.48 7.63 0.31
CA VAL A 154 12.70 7.04 1.65
C VAL A 154 11.92 7.81 2.72
N GLY A 155 11.97 9.14 2.71
CA GLY A 155 11.23 9.98 3.66
C GLY A 155 9.71 9.73 3.59
N PHE A 156 9.13 9.74 2.39
CA PHE A 156 7.71 9.45 2.18
C PHE A 156 7.35 8.01 2.60
N CYS A 157 8.18 7.02 2.28
CA CYS A 157 7.97 5.63 2.67
C CYS A 157 8.08 5.41 4.18
N VAL A 158 8.95 6.12 4.89
CA VAL A 158 9.04 6.06 6.36
C VAL A 158 7.76 6.60 6.99
N ILE A 159 7.26 7.75 6.53
CA ILE A 159 5.98 8.30 7.01
C ILE A 159 4.84 7.33 6.68
N ALA A 160 4.84 6.75 5.47
CA ALA A 160 3.87 5.74 5.07
C ALA A 160 3.91 4.50 5.96
N SER A 161 5.12 4.02 6.30
CA SER A 161 5.29 2.88 7.21
C SER A 161 4.66 3.16 8.56
N LEU A 162 4.91 4.35 9.13
CA LEU A 162 4.31 4.76 10.39
C LEU A 162 2.79 4.84 10.28
N PHE A 163 2.27 5.45 9.22
CA PHE A 163 0.83 5.55 8.98
C PHE A 163 0.17 4.16 8.91
N HIS A 164 0.72 3.25 8.09
CA HIS A 164 0.18 1.90 7.96
C HIS A 164 0.35 1.06 9.22
N PHE A 165 1.43 1.29 10.00
CA PHE A 165 1.58 0.69 11.30
C PHE A 165 0.50 1.16 12.28
N LEU A 166 0.17 2.46 12.30
CA LEU A 166 -0.94 2.98 13.10
C LEU A 166 -2.29 2.39 12.67
N VAL A 167 -2.51 2.25 11.36
CA VAL A 167 -3.71 1.57 10.83
C VAL A 167 -3.75 0.10 11.28
N PHE A 168 -2.63 -0.60 11.25
CA PHE A 168 -2.55 -1.95 11.82
C PHE A 168 -2.86 -1.94 13.32
N TRP A 169 -2.23 -1.06 14.09
CA TRP A 169 -2.38 -0.99 15.54
C TRP A 169 -3.81 -0.65 15.97
N PHE A 170 -4.39 0.40 15.39
CA PHE A 170 -5.72 0.88 15.78
C PHE A 170 -6.87 0.05 15.20
N PHE A 171 -6.71 -0.54 14.02
CA PHE A 171 -7.78 -1.24 13.31
C PHE A 171 -7.54 -2.74 13.13
N GLY A 172 -6.43 -3.29 13.61
CA GLY A 172 -6.08 -4.70 13.46
C GLY A 172 -5.78 -5.13 12.01
N LEU A 173 -5.52 -4.17 11.11
CA LEU A 173 -5.36 -4.43 9.68
C LEU A 173 -3.90 -4.79 9.32
N ASN A 174 -3.41 -5.93 9.83
CA ASN A 174 -2.03 -6.36 9.59
C ASN A 174 -1.72 -6.60 8.10
N ARG A 175 -2.65 -7.19 7.33
CA ARG A 175 -2.47 -7.39 5.89
C ARG A 175 -2.28 -6.08 5.13
N PHE A 176 -2.93 -5.03 5.58
CA PHE A 176 -2.81 -3.69 5.02
C PHE A 176 -1.39 -3.16 5.15
N PHE A 177 -0.80 -3.27 6.34
CA PHE A 177 0.58 -2.88 6.59
C PHE A 177 1.56 -3.58 5.64
N TRP A 178 1.54 -4.92 5.60
CA TRP A 178 2.49 -5.69 4.79
C TRP A 178 2.32 -5.48 3.29
N ALA A 179 1.08 -5.33 2.81
CA ALA A 179 0.85 -5.09 1.39
C ALA A 179 1.46 -3.76 0.91
N TRP A 180 1.36 -2.71 1.73
CA TRP A 180 1.94 -1.41 1.41
C TRP A 180 3.45 -1.40 1.50
N ILE A 181 4.04 -1.97 2.55
CA ILE A 181 5.50 -2.12 2.70
C ILE A 181 6.10 -2.85 1.50
N ALA A 182 5.43 -3.88 0.97
CA ALA A 182 5.90 -4.63 -0.21
C ALA A 182 6.01 -3.78 -1.49
N SER A 183 5.32 -2.64 -1.59
CA SER A 183 5.41 -1.74 -2.75
C SER A 183 6.55 -0.71 -2.65
N PHE A 184 7.08 -0.44 -1.46
CA PHE A 184 8.06 0.65 -1.24
C PHE A 184 9.39 0.46 -1.96
N PRO A 185 9.96 -0.76 -2.08
CA PRO A 185 11.18 -0.95 -2.87
C PRO A 185 11.04 -0.43 -4.31
N ALA A 186 9.86 -0.61 -4.93
CA ALA A 186 9.59 -0.10 -6.27
C ALA A 186 9.59 1.44 -6.32
N ILE A 187 8.99 2.10 -5.32
CA ILE A 187 8.96 3.57 -5.24
C ILE A 187 10.38 4.12 -5.07
N ILE A 188 11.17 3.55 -4.15
CA ILE A 188 12.53 4.00 -3.87
C ILE A 188 13.43 3.78 -5.08
N TRP A 189 13.31 2.63 -5.74
CA TRP A 189 14.09 2.32 -6.94
C TRP A 189 13.75 3.27 -8.09
N CYS A 190 12.46 3.50 -8.37
CA CYS A 190 12.02 4.40 -9.44
C CYS A 190 12.48 5.85 -9.21
N ALA A 191 12.49 6.32 -7.96
CA ALA A 191 12.98 7.65 -7.62
C ALA A 191 14.48 7.83 -7.87
N GLY A 192 15.24 6.74 -7.99
CA GLY A 192 16.66 6.75 -8.36
C GLY A 192 16.92 6.73 -9.87
N GLN A 193 15.89 6.58 -10.69
CA GLN A 193 16.03 6.58 -12.15
C GLN A 193 15.96 8.03 -12.63
N HIS A 194 17.09 8.55 -13.07
CA HIS A 194 17.15 9.86 -13.73
C HIS A 194 16.66 9.70 -15.17
N PHE A 195 15.70 10.51 -15.55
CA PHE A 195 15.27 10.66 -16.95
C PHE A 195 16.21 11.58 -17.71
#